data_5c5b582ce05ff4ca0ecf2048792e6bf9
#
_entry.id   5c5b582ce05ff4ca0ecf2048792e6bf9
#
_cell.length_a   1.000
_cell.length_b   1.000
_cell.length_c   1.000
_cell.angle_alpha   90.00
_cell.angle_beta   90.00
_cell.angle_gamma   90.00
#
_symmetry.space_group_name_H-M   'P 1'
#
loop_
_entity.id
_entity.type
_entity.pdbx_description
1 polymer ?
#
loop_
_entity_poly.entity_id
_entity_poly.type
_entity_poly.pdbx_seq_one_letter_code
_entity_poly.pdbx_strand_id
1 'polypeptide(L)'
;MSNGPEVLDNLLVKAQRSFEAAESLLEDGHADFAASRAYYGCFYTAEALLLSKGLSYSRHSQVVAQFGRQFAKTEVLDARYHQLLIEAFGLRQAADYSATPDTVSEEDAQHTISEGKKFLDAAREYLKRQ
;
A
#
# COMPACT_ATOMS: atom_id res chain seq x y z
N MET A 1 22.55 15.24 7.53
CA MET A 1 21.99 13.98 7.99
C MET A 1 21.13 13.36 6.91
N SER A 2 21.50 12.16 6.47
CA SER A 2 20.77 11.48 5.40
C SER A 2 19.82 10.46 6.01
N ASN A 3 18.52 10.59 5.70
CA ASN A 3 17.52 9.62 6.11
C ASN A 3 17.08 8.72 4.93
N GLY A 4 17.62 9.02 3.73
CA GLY A 4 17.11 8.44 2.51
C GLY A 4 17.08 6.92 2.44
N PRO A 5 18.25 6.22 2.30
CA PRO A 5 18.24 4.78 2.09
C PRO A 5 17.68 4.02 3.29
N GLU A 6 18.03 4.43 4.50
CA GLU A 6 17.61 3.76 5.73
C GLU A 6 16.11 3.89 5.96
N VAL A 7 15.57 5.11 5.81
CA VAL A 7 14.13 5.34 5.97
C VAL A 7 13.35 4.60 4.88
N LEU A 8 13.86 4.62 3.65
CA LEU A 8 13.22 3.93 2.53
C LEU A 8 13.16 2.43 2.79
N ASP A 9 14.26 1.82 3.22
CA ASP A 9 14.30 0.39 3.54
C ASP A 9 13.34 0.05 4.67
N ASN A 10 13.24 0.90 5.68
CA ASN A 10 12.33 0.69 6.80
C ASN A 10 10.87 0.74 6.33
N LEU A 11 10.55 1.60 5.38
CA LEU A 11 9.19 1.65 4.80
C LEU A 11 8.86 0.36 4.06
N LEU A 12 9.82 -0.19 3.30
CA LEU A 12 9.61 -1.45 2.59
C LEU A 12 9.43 -2.62 3.55
N VAL A 13 10.20 -2.66 4.62
CA VAL A 13 10.04 -3.69 5.66
C VAL A 13 8.67 -3.54 6.34
N LYS A 14 8.26 -2.31 6.62
CA LYS A 14 6.96 -2.04 7.24
C LYS A 14 5.82 -2.46 6.32
N ALA A 15 5.98 -2.25 5.01
CA ALA A 15 5.00 -2.71 4.02
C ALA A 15 4.89 -4.24 4.05
N GLN A 16 6.02 -4.94 4.04
CA GLN A 16 6.04 -6.40 4.10
C GLN A 16 5.34 -6.92 5.36
N ARG A 17 5.67 -6.34 6.52
CA ARG A 17 5.05 -6.72 7.78
C ARG A 17 3.55 -6.44 7.80
N SER A 18 3.12 -5.37 7.14
CA SER A 18 1.70 -5.03 7.05
C SER A 18 0.92 -6.08 6.26
N PHE A 19 1.49 -6.58 5.16
CA PHE A 19 0.86 -7.64 4.38
C PHE A 19 0.83 -8.96 5.16
N GLU A 20 1.90 -9.28 5.88
CA GLU A 20 1.94 -10.48 6.74
C GLU A 20 0.88 -10.42 7.83
N ALA A 21 0.73 -9.26 8.47
CA ALA A 21 -0.30 -9.05 9.48
C ALA A 21 -1.70 -9.17 8.87
N ALA A 22 -1.88 -8.63 7.66
CA ALA A 22 -3.17 -8.73 6.96
C ALA A 22 -3.53 -10.18 6.67
N GLU A 23 -2.56 -11.00 6.25
CA GLU A 23 -2.79 -12.43 6.01
C GLU A 23 -3.25 -13.15 7.26
N SER A 24 -2.60 -12.88 8.40
CA SER A 24 -2.97 -13.49 9.68
C SER A 24 -4.39 -13.07 10.10
N LEU A 25 -4.71 -11.81 9.95
CA LEU A 25 -6.04 -11.30 10.28
C LEU A 25 -7.12 -11.94 9.40
N LEU A 26 -6.82 -12.13 8.13
CA LEU A 26 -7.77 -12.75 7.20
C LEU A 26 -8.02 -14.21 7.57
N GLU A 27 -6.96 -14.96 7.91
CA GLU A 27 -7.06 -16.34 8.36
C GLU A 27 -7.93 -16.46 9.62
N ASP A 28 -7.86 -15.46 10.49
CA ASP A 28 -8.64 -15.44 11.71
C ASP A 28 -10.08 -14.92 11.51
N GLY A 29 -10.47 -14.63 10.27
CA GLY A 29 -11.82 -14.21 9.94
C GLY A 29 -12.08 -12.72 10.09
N HIS A 30 -11.05 -11.90 10.15
CA HIS A 30 -11.17 -10.45 10.32
C HIS A 30 -10.90 -9.72 9.00
N ALA A 31 -11.77 -9.91 8.01
CA ALA A 31 -11.59 -9.34 6.68
C ALA A 31 -11.48 -7.81 6.68
N ASP A 32 -12.25 -7.13 7.52
CA ASP A 32 -12.23 -5.68 7.65
C ASP A 32 -10.87 -5.18 8.16
N PHE A 33 -10.37 -5.76 9.24
CA PHE A 33 -9.06 -5.41 9.78
C PHE A 33 -7.94 -5.80 8.82
N ALA A 34 -8.09 -6.93 8.12
CA ALA A 34 -7.13 -7.38 7.12
C ALA A 34 -7.02 -6.37 5.97
N ALA A 35 -8.16 -5.89 5.46
CA ALA A 35 -8.19 -4.91 4.39
C ALA A 35 -7.53 -3.60 4.80
N SER A 36 -7.79 -3.14 6.03
CA SER A 36 -7.17 -1.93 6.57
C SER A 36 -5.65 -2.10 6.64
N ARG A 37 -5.18 -3.25 7.13
CA ARG A 37 -3.74 -3.51 7.25
C ARG A 37 -3.09 -3.62 5.87
N ALA A 38 -3.78 -4.27 4.91
CA ALA A 38 -3.29 -4.37 3.53
C ALA A 38 -3.19 -3.00 2.85
N TYR A 39 -4.13 -2.10 3.12
CA TYR A 39 -4.01 -0.72 2.64
C TYR A 39 -2.69 -0.09 3.10
N TYR A 40 -2.35 -0.24 4.38
CA TYR A 40 -1.10 0.32 4.89
C TYR A 40 0.12 -0.30 4.24
N GLY A 41 0.06 -1.58 3.86
CA GLY A 41 1.12 -2.19 3.07
C GLY A 41 1.31 -1.48 1.74
N CYS A 42 0.22 -1.21 1.03
CA CYS A 42 0.25 -0.47 -0.23
C CYS A 42 0.72 0.97 -0.01
N PHE A 43 0.25 1.60 1.04
CA PHE A 43 0.58 2.99 1.36
C PHE A 43 2.09 3.17 1.63
N TYR A 44 2.65 2.31 2.47
CA TYR A 44 4.09 2.38 2.77
C TYR A 44 4.94 2.10 1.53
N THR A 45 4.48 1.23 0.65
CA THR A 45 5.15 0.97 -0.63
C THR A 45 5.16 2.24 -1.48
N ALA A 46 4.01 2.92 -1.60
CA ALA A 46 3.92 4.17 -2.35
C ALA A 46 4.79 5.27 -1.72
N GLU A 47 4.80 5.36 -0.39
CA GLU A 47 5.67 6.32 0.32
C GLU A 47 7.14 6.08 0.02
N ALA A 48 7.57 4.82 0.02
CA ALA A 48 8.97 4.47 -0.28
C ALA A 48 9.35 4.91 -1.70
N LEU A 49 8.46 4.67 -2.66
CA LEU A 49 8.70 5.06 -4.05
C LEU A 49 8.80 6.58 -4.19
N LEU A 50 7.90 7.31 -3.55
CA LEU A 50 7.94 8.79 -3.58
C LEU A 50 9.21 9.30 -2.91
N LEU A 51 9.59 8.70 -1.78
CA LEU A 51 10.81 9.08 -1.06
C LEU A 51 12.06 8.86 -1.91
N SER A 52 12.07 7.84 -2.78
CA SER A 52 13.19 7.61 -3.69
C SER A 52 13.42 8.77 -4.65
N LYS A 53 12.39 9.59 -4.87
CA LYS A 53 12.47 10.82 -5.66
C LYS A 53 12.61 12.07 -4.80
N GLY A 54 12.82 11.92 -3.50
CA GLY A 54 12.93 13.04 -2.58
C GLY A 54 11.61 13.68 -2.23
N LEU A 55 10.50 12.97 -2.45
CA LEU A 55 9.16 13.48 -2.21
C LEU A 55 8.54 12.86 -0.96
N SER A 56 7.92 13.70 -0.14
CA SER A 56 7.28 13.28 1.09
C SER A 56 6.03 14.13 1.33
N TYR A 57 4.96 13.50 1.77
CA TYR A 57 3.68 14.17 1.98
C TYR A 57 3.07 13.72 3.30
N SER A 58 2.40 14.64 3.98
CA SER A 58 1.79 14.37 5.29
C SER A 58 0.38 13.77 5.22
N ARG A 59 -0.32 13.99 4.11
CA ARG A 59 -1.70 13.51 3.95
C ARG A 59 -1.75 12.26 3.08
N HIS A 60 -2.56 11.28 3.48
CA HIS A 60 -2.76 10.06 2.69
C HIS A 60 -3.25 10.38 1.28
N SER A 61 -4.20 11.32 1.15
CA SER A 61 -4.73 11.71 -0.16
C SER A 61 -3.65 12.27 -1.08
N GLN A 62 -2.67 12.99 -0.52
CA GLN A 62 -1.54 13.52 -1.29
C GLN A 62 -0.62 12.40 -1.78
N VAL A 63 -0.35 11.42 -0.92
CA VAL A 63 0.47 10.26 -1.28
C VAL A 63 -0.18 9.51 -2.45
N VAL A 64 -1.49 9.25 -2.36
CA VAL A 64 -2.23 8.55 -3.42
C VAL A 64 -2.18 9.34 -4.73
N ALA A 65 -2.46 10.64 -4.69
CA ALA A 65 -2.47 11.49 -5.88
C ALA A 65 -1.09 11.61 -6.50
N GLN A 66 -0.07 11.83 -5.68
CA GLN A 66 1.29 12.01 -6.16
C GLN A 66 1.91 10.72 -6.67
N PHE A 67 1.56 9.59 -6.09
CA PHE A 67 1.98 8.30 -6.63
C PHE A 67 1.44 8.14 -8.06
N GLY A 68 0.18 8.47 -8.28
CA GLY A 68 -0.41 8.43 -9.61
C GLY A 68 0.32 9.31 -10.59
N ARG A 69 0.62 10.54 -10.19
CA ARG A 69 1.31 11.52 -11.05
C ARG A 69 2.73 11.09 -11.37
N GLN A 70 3.48 10.62 -10.39
CA GLN A 70 4.91 10.36 -10.55
C GLN A 70 5.23 8.99 -11.15
N PHE A 71 4.38 8.00 -10.95
CA PHE A 71 4.69 6.62 -11.34
C PHE A 71 3.70 6.00 -12.31
N ALA A 72 2.41 6.28 -12.18
CA ALA A 72 1.40 5.69 -13.05
C ALA A 72 1.26 6.47 -14.36
N LYS A 73 1.06 7.79 -14.26
CA LYS A 73 0.89 8.65 -15.44
C LYS A 73 2.13 8.66 -16.32
N THR A 74 3.30 8.55 -15.72
CA THR A 74 4.58 8.49 -16.42
C THR A 74 4.93 7.10 -16.96
N GLU A 75 4.10 6.11 -16.66
CA GLU A 75 4.30 4.72 -17.06
C GLU A 75 5.57 4.07 -16.49
N VAL A 76 6.12 4.65 -15.43
CA VAL A 76 7.28 4.07 -14.72
C VAL A 76 6.91 2.75 -14.08
N LEU A 77 5.70 2.69 -13.51
CA LEU A 77 5.12 1.46 -12.99
C LEU A 77 3.73 1.29 -13.60
N ASP A 78 3.24 0.06 -13.62
CA ASP A 78 1.93 -0.25 -14.18
C ASP A 78 0.83 0.57 -13.45
N ALA A 79 -0.03 1.19 -14.22
CA ALA A 79 -1.12 2.02 -13.70
C ALA A 79 -2.07 1.26 -12.77
N ARG A 80 -2.10 -0.07 -12.85
CA ARG A 80 -2.95 -0.90 -11.97
C ARG A 80 -2.58 -0.71 -10.50
N TYR A 81 -1.33 -0.36 -10.19
CA TYR A 81 -0.91 -0.15 -8.81
C TYR A 81 -1.48 1.14 -8.23
N HIS A 82 -1.67 2.15 -9.07
CA HIS A 82 -2.37 3.37 -8.64
C HIS A 82 -3.85 3.06 -8.38
N GLN A 83 -4.46 2.29 -9.27
CA GLN A 83 -5.85 1.87 -9.10
C GLN A 83 -6.02 1.03 -7.83
N LEU A 84 -5.08 0.13 -7.58
CA LEU A 84 -5.05 -0.67 -6.36
C LEU A 84 -5.00 0.22 -5.11
N LEU A 85 -4.13 1.21 -5.12
CA LEU A 85 -3.97 2.13 -3.98
C LEU A 85 -5.26 2.90 -3.71
N ILE A 86 -5.94 3.36 -4.75
CA ILE A 86 -7.23 4.05 -4.65
C ILE A 86 -8.29 3.11 -4.04
N GLU A 87 -8.39 1.89 -4.57
CA GLU A 87 -9.36 0.91 -4.09
C GLU A 87 -9.10 0.50 -2.65
N ALA A 88 -7.82 0.27 -2.31
CA ALA A 88 -7.43 -0.10 -0.95
C ALA A 88 -7.74 1.02 0.04
N PHE A 89 -7.54 2.25 -0.36
CA PHE A 89 -7.88 3.41 0.46
C PHE A 89 -9.39 3.44 0.75
N GLY A 90 -10.22 3.18 -0.25
CA GLY A 90 -11.66 3.11 -0.09
C GLY A 90 -12.10 1.98 0.84
N LEU A 91 -11.49 0.81 0.71
CA LEU A 91 -11.78 -0.33 1.59
C LEU A 91 -11.40 -0.03 3.04
N ARG A 92 -10.26 0.61 3.25
CA ARG A 92 -9.82 0.99 4.60
C ARG A 92 -10.80 1.98 5.22
N GLN A 93 -11.28 2.96 4.46
CA GLN A 93 -12.26 3.90 4.97
C GLN A 93 -13.57 3.20 5.33
N ALA A 94 -14.03 2.29 4.49
CA ALA A 94 -15.24 1.51 4.77
C ALA A 94 -15.08 0.67 6.04
N ALA A 95 -13.94 -0.01 6.18
CA ALA A 95 -13.65 -0.84 7.34
C ALA A 95 -13.58 -0.04 8.64
N ASP A 96 -12.92 1.12 8.59
CA ASP A 96 -12.68 1.92 9.79
C ASP A 96 -13.94 2.66 10.27
N TYR A 97 -14.81 3.04 9.36
CA TYR A 97 -16.00 3.85 9.70
C TYR A 97 -17.29 3.05 9.83
N SER A 98 -17.28 1.76 9.51
CA SER A 98 -18.46 0.92 9.65
C SER A 98 -18.46 0.21 11.01
N ALA A 99 -19.65 0.16 11.62
CA ALA A 99 -19.82 -0.58 12.85
C ALA A 99 -20.02 -2.08 12.62
N THR A 100 -20.27 -2.50 11.35
CA THR A 100 -20.54 -3.90 11.03
C THR A 100 -19.31 -4.58 10.47
N PRO A 101 -18.96 -5.82 10.94
CA PRO A 101 -17.72 -6.48 10.51
C PRO A 101 -17.77 -7.01 9.08
N ASP A 102 -18.93 -7.14 8.48
CA ASP A 102 -19.09 -7.69 7.12
C ASP A 102 -19.10 -6.62 6.02
N THR A 103 -18.63 -5.41 6.33
CA THR A 103 -18.53 -4.31 5.36
C THR A 103 -17.53 -4.63 4.24
N VAL A 104 -16.51 -5.42 4.55
CA VAL A 104 -15.47 -5.83 3.60
C VAL A 104 -15.52 -7.34 3.45
N SER A 105 -15.60 -7.82 2.20
CA SER A 105 -15.62 -9.25 1.94
C SER A 105 -14.22 -9.87 2.08
N GLU A 106 -14.17 -11.17 2.32
CA GLU A 106 -12.91 -11.92 2.33
C GLU A 106 -12.23 -11.83 0.97
N GLU A 107 -13.01 -11.85 -0.11
CA GLU A 107 -12.48 -11.75 -1.48
C GLU A 107 -11.78 -10.41 -1.69
N ASP A 108 -12.40 -9.31 -1.26
CA ASP A 108 -11.83 -7.98 -1.40
C ASP A 108 -10.53 -7.85 -0.60
N ALA A 109 -10.54 -8.35 0.64
CA ALA A 109 -9.34 -8.33 1.49
C ALA A 109 -8.22 -9.16 0.86
N GLN A 110 -8.54 -10.37 0.40
CA GLN A 110 -7.56 -11.26 -0.24
C GLN A 110 -6.99 -10.64 -1.51
N HIS A 111 -7.84 -10.00 -2.31
CA HIS A 111 -7.41 -9.32 -3.53
C HIS A 111 -6.41 -8.21 -3.23
N THR A 112 -6.71 -7.37 -2.22
CA THR A 112 -5.82 -6.29 -1.83
C THR A 112 -4.48 -6.81 -1.33
N ILE A 113 -4.49 -7.90 -0.56
CA ILE A 113 -3.26 -8.53 -0.06
C ILE A 113 -2.43 -9.05 -1.25
N SER A 114 -3.04 -9.83 -2.13
CA SER A 114 -2.33 -10.46 -3.25
C SER A 114 -1.76 -9.42 -4.20
N GLU A 115 -2.56 -8.44 -4.59
CA GLU A 115 -2.10 -7.39 -5.50
C GLU A 115 -1.12 -6.43 -4.81
N GLY A 116 -1.30 -6.20 -3.52
CA GLY A 116 -0.38 -5.39 -2.73
C GLY A 116 1.01 -5.99 -2.66
N LYS A 117 1.10 -7.31 -2.49
CA LYS A 117 2.39 -8.01 -2.50
C LYS A 117 3.09 -7.87 -3.86
N LYS A 118 2.33 -7.95 -4.95
CA LYS A 118 2.88 -7.73 -6.29
C LYS A 118 3.39 -6.30 -6.45
N PHE A 119 2.66 -5.34 -5.89
CA PHE A 119 3.06 -3.94 -5.90
C PHE A 119 4.39 -3.76 -5.16
N LEU A 120 4.52 -4.36 -3.98
CA LEU A 120 5.76 -4.31 -3.20
C LEU A 120 6.93 -4.92 -3.98
N ASP A 121 6.70 -6.07 -4.63
CA ASP A 121 7.73 -6.71 -5.44
C ASP A 121 8.16 -5.81 -6.60
N ALA A 122 7.19 -5.20 -7.29
CA ALA A 122 7.47 -4.28 -8.39
C ALA A 122 8.26 -3.05 -7.92
N ALA A 123 7.90 -2.55 -6.73
CA ALA A 123 8.60 -1.41 -6.13
C ALA A 123 10.06 -1.76 -5.83
N ARG A 124 10.29 -2.94 -5.25
CA ARG A 124 11.65 -3.40 -4.94
C ARG A 124 12.50 -3.55 -6.20
N GLU A 125 11.90 -4.11 -7.27
CA GLU A 125 12.60 -4.24 -8.55
C GLU A 125 12.96 -2.88 -9.14
N TYR A 126 12.01 -1.95 -9.11
CA TYR A 126 12.26 -0.59 -9.59
C TYR A 126 13.40 0.08 -8.81
N LEU A 127 13.37 -0.03 -7.49
CA LEU A 127 14.35 0.62 -6.61
C LEU A 127 15.76 0.05 -6.77
N LYS A 128 15.88 -1.23 -7.12
CA LYS A 128 17.18 -1.84 -7.41
C LYS A 128 17.86 -1.25 -8.63
N ARG A 129 17.08 -0.69 -9.55
CA ARG A 129 17.59 -0.13 -10.81
C ARG A 129 17.96 1.35 -10.70
N GLN A 130 17.74 1.96 -9.56
CA GLN A 130 17.99 3.39 -9.37
C GLN A 130 19.41 3.69 -8.84
#